data_31734dbc33d1c29528aaae071f91fe8f
#
_entry.id   31734dbc33d1c29528aaae071f91fe8f
#
_cell.length_a   1.000
_cell.length_b   1.000
_cell.length_c   1.000
_cell.angle_alpha   90.00
_cell.angle_beta   90.00
_cell.angle_gamma   90.00
#
_symmetry.space_group_name_H-M   'P 1'
#
loop_
_entity.id
_entity.type
_entity.pdbx_description
1 polymer ?
#
loop_
_entity_poly.entity_id
_entity_poly.type
_entity_poly.pdbx_seq_one_letter_code
_entity_poly.pdbx_strand_id
1 'polypeptide(L)'
;QLRRPWTKVAPMWQSAGALFLSVLTLPFVFVSVGPSHVPPAVFAIMALVLAAALLHPGNPVRKPPMPADRLMTGLCAIVAIPAAVLVISQLQLELTGVPADPHWQGLHYNIMAEFGLHALLLGLIGASALSGWRYSAWSASFMVALLGMGFIVYPDLLGSHGPVWGAAMILWAVLYLTAGETRHRRQHQS
;
A
#
# COMPACT_ATOMS: atom_id res chain seq x y z
N GLN A 1 15.88 -4.46 12.21
CA GLN A 1 14.78 -4.74 13.16
C GLN A 1 15.24 -5.45 14.45
N LEU A 2 16.39 -6.13 14.44
CA LEU A 2 16.94 -6.83 15.63
C LEU A 2 17.36 -5.88 16.78
N ARG A 3 17.71 -4.62 16.45
CA ARG A 3 18.01 -3.62 17.49
C ARG A 3 16.76 -2.79 17.78
N ARG A 4 16.23 -2.81 19.00
CA ARG A 4 15.05 -2.09 19.47
C ARG A 4 13.77 -2.45 18.65
N PRO A 5 13.32 -3.71 18.68
CA PRO A 5 12.18 -4.16 17.85
C PRO A 5 10.89 -3.39 18.13
N TRP A 6 10.68 -2.95 19.39
CA TRP A 6 9.48 -2.18 19.78
C TRP A 6 9.36 -0.80 19.13
N THR A 7 10.43 -0.27 18.54
CA THR A 7 10.38 1.01 17.80
C THR A 7 10.01 0.82 16.33
N LYS A 8 9.83 -0.42 15.86
CA LYS A 8 9.67 -0.77 14.45
C LYS A 8 8.40 -1.56 14.16
N VAL A 9 7.38 -1.33 14.97
CA VAL A 9 6.10 -2.04 14.85
C VAL A 9 5.41 -1.72 13.53
N ALA A 10 5.32 -0.44 13.14
CA ALA A 10 4.69 -0.04 11.89
C ALA A 10 5.41 -0.61 10.64
N PRO A 11 6.74 -0.51 10.48
CA PRO A 11 7.43 -1.15 9.35
C PRO A 11 7.24 -2.67 9.27
N MET A 12 7.10 -3.35 10.40
CA MET A 12 6.84 -4.78 10.42
C MET A 12 5.44 -5.11 9.90
N TRP A 13 4.42 -4.38 10.36
CA TRP A 13 3.06 -4.53 9.88
C TRP A 13 2.89 -4.11 8.43
N GLN A 14 3.67 -3.12 7.98
CA GLN A 14 3.78 -2.78 6.58
C GLN A 14 4.23 -3.99 5.74
N SER A 15 5.31 -4.67 6.15
CA SER A 15 5.80 -5.85 5.43
C SER A 15 4.80 -7.01 5.46
N ALA A 16 4.20 -7.29 6.63
CA ALA A 16 3.19 -8.33 6.77
C ALA A 16 1.94 -8.04 5.93
N GLY A 17 1.50 -6.78 5.92
CA GLY A 17 0.34 -6.34 5.15
C GLY A 17 0.59 -6.39 3.64
N ALA A 18 1.78 -6.01 3.18
CA ALA A 18 2.16 -6.13 1.77
C ALA A 18 2.04 -7.59 1.31
N LEU A 19 2.62 -8.52 2.07
CA LEU A 19 2.52 -9.94 1.76
C LEU A 19 1.08 -10.47 1.82
N PHE A 20 0.28 -9.99 2.77
CA PHE A 20 -1.15 -10.35 2.83
C PHE A 20 -1.90 -9.87 1.59
N LEU A 21 -1.63 -8.65 1.11
CA LEU A 21 -2.23 -8.13 -0.12
C LEU A 21 -1.82 -8.96 -1.34
N SER A 22 -0.55 -9.36 -1.44
CA SER A 22 -0.10 -10.27 -2.51
C SER A 22 -0.84 -11.62 -2.46
N VAL A 23 -1.18 -12.14 -1.26
CA VAL A 23 -2.05 -13.35 -1.16
C VAL A 23 -3.45 -13.09 -1.70
N LEU A 24 -4.04 -11.94 -1.42
CA LEU A 24 -5.38 -11.60 -1.89
C LEU A 24 -5.45 -11.48 -3.41
N THR A 25 -4.35 -11.09 -4.06
CA THR A 25 -4.29 -10.95 -5.51
C THR A 25 -3.83 -12.22 -6.22
N LEU A 26 -3.28 -13.22 -5.51
CA LEU A 26 -2.86 -14.50 -6.08
C LEU A 26 -3.91 -15.21 -6.95
N PRO A 27 -5.22 -15.23 -6.60
CA PRO A 27 -6.23 -15.86 -7.48
C PRO A 27 -6.26 -15.23 -8.88
N PHE A 28 -6.06 -13.92 -8.99
CA PHE A 28 -6.01 -13.22 -10.29
C PHE A 28 -4.75 -13.61 -11.07
N VAL A 29 -3.61 -13.73 -10.39
CA VAL A 29 -2.37 -14.24 -10.97
C VAL A 29 -2.54 -15.66 -11.50
N PHE A 30 -3.21 -16.53 -10.74
CA PHE A 30 -3.46 -17.93 -11.17
C PHE A 30 -4.37 -18.00 -12.40
N VAL A 31 -5.34 -17.11 -12.52
CA VAL A 31 -6.20 -17.03 -13.70
C VAL A 31 -5.41 -16.57 -14.92
N SER A 32 -4.51 -15.57 -14.76
CA SER A 32 -3.79 -14.94 -15.87
C SER A 32 -2.62 -15.79 -16.37
N VAL A 33 -1.79 -16.34 -15.47
CA VAL A 33 -0.52 -17.01 -15.85
C VAL A 33 -0.41 -18.46 -15.38
N GLY A 34 -1.35 -18.93 -14.59
CA GLY A 34 -1.38 -20.28 -14.04
C GLY A 34 -0.55 -20.46 -12.75
N PRO A 35 -0.90 -21.51 -11.95
CA PRO A 35 -0.31 -21.73 -10.63
C PRO A 35 1.17 -22.14 -10.65
N SER A 36 1.65 -22.68 -11.77
CA SER A 36 3.03 -23.15 -11.93
C SER A 36 4.07 -22.02 -11.92
N HIS A 37 3.64 -20.77 -12.10
CA HIS A 37 4.52 -19.59 -12.16
C HIS A 37 4.81 -18.98 -10.79
N VAL A 38 4.14 -19.43 -9.73
CA VAL A 38 4.39 -18.93 -8.37
C VAL A 38 5.31 -19.91 -7.61
N PRO A 39 6.56 -19.54 -7.36
CA PRO A 39 7.49 -20.41 -6.64
C PRO A 39 6.99 -20.72 -5.23
N PRO A 40 7.09 -21.99 -4.75
CA PRO A 40 6.72 -22.34 -3.37
C PRO A 40 7.43 -21.52 -2.29
N ALA A 41 8.64 -21.04 -2.59
CA ALA A 41 9.40 -20.16 -1.70
C ALA A 41 8.65 -18.87 -1.35
N VAL A 42 7.79 -18.35 -2.23
CA VAL A 42 6.96 -17.16 -1.97
C VAL A 42 6.04 -17.43 -0.78
N PHE A 43 5.34 -18.55 -0.75
CA PHE A 43 4.46 -18.94 0.36
C PHE A 43 5.23 -19.12 1.67
N ALA A 44 6.42 -19.71 1.61
CA ALA A 44 7.26 -19.89 2.79
C ALA A 44 7.72 -18.54 3.36
N ILE A 45 8.16 -17.60 2.51
CA ILE A 45 8.54 -16.24 2.93
C ILE A 45 7.34 -15.53 3.54
N MET A 46 6.18 -15.62 2.92
CA MET A 46 4.94 -15.00 3.43
C MET A 46 4.57 -15.55 4.81
N ALA A 47 4.61 -16.87 4.99
CA ALA A 47 4.34 -17.50 6.27
C ALA A 47 5.34 -17.04 7.36
N LEU A 48 6.62 -16.95 7.03
CA LEU A 48 7.65 -16.48 7.96
C LEU A 48 7.46 -15.02 8.38
N VAL A 49 7.14 -14.13 7.43
CA VAL A 49 6.91 -12.72 7.75
C VAL A 49 5.63 -12.53 8.56
N LEU A 50 4.56 -13.26 8.22
CA LEU A 50 3.32 -13.24 9.00
C LEU A 50 3.54 -13.77 10.42
N ALA A 51 4.26 -14.89 10.56
CA ALA A 51 4.62 -15.43 11.88
C ALA A 51 5.46 -14.43 12.68
N ALA A 52 6.45 -13.80 12.06
CA ALA A 52 7.25 -12.76 12.69
C ALA A 52 6.41 -11.57 13.17
N ALA A 53 5.41 -11.15 12.37
CA ALA A 53 4.49 -10.08 12.73
C ALA A 53 3.58 -10.46 13.91
N LEU A 54 3.04 -11.67 13.91
CA LEU A 54 2.17 -12.18 14.97
C LEU A 54 2.92 -12.40 16.29
N LEU A 55 4.17 -12.85 16.21
CA LEU A 55 5.01 -13.11 17.39
C LEU A 55 5.70 -11.87 17.93
N HIS A 56 5.66 -10.75 17.19
CA HIS A 56 6.33 -9.52 17.57
C HIS A 56 5.82 -8.97 18.90
N PRO A 57 6.68 -8.59 19.85
CA PRO A 57 6.27 -8.10 21.18
C PRO A 57 5.44 -6.81 21.13
N GLY A 58 5.55 -6.03 20.06
CA GLY A 58 4.74 -4.83 19.79
C GLY A 58 3.47 -5.09 18.98
N ASN A 59 3.03 -6.35 18.81
CA ASN A 59 1.85 -6.69 18.04
C ASN A 59 0.60 -5.96 18.59
N PRO A 60 -0.06 -5.10 17.77
CA PRO A 60 -1.23 -4.33 18.20
C PRO A 60 -2.45 -5.20 18.53
N VAL A 61 -2.51 -6.45 18.04
CA VAL A 61 -3.56 -7.41 18.42
C VAL A 61 -3.48 -7.77 19.92
N ARG A 62 -2.29 -7.65 20.53
CA ARG A 62 -2.05 -7.93 21.94
C ARG A 62 -2.12 -6.70 22.85
N LYS A 63 -2.16 -5.51 22.26
CA LYS A 63 -2.24 -4.24 23.00
C LYS A 63 -3.41 -3.43 22.46
N PRO A 64 -4.18 -2.76 23.34
CA PRO A 64 -5.27 -1.92 22.87
C PRO A 64 -4.74 -0.89 21.88
N PRO A 65 -5.44 -0.65 20.76
CA PRO A 65 -5.01 0.31 19.76
C PRO A 65 -4.96 1.70 20.38
N MET A 66 -3.86 2.39 20.24
CA MET A 66 -3.81 3.82 20.51
C MET A 66 -4.71 4.56 19.50
N PRO A 67 -5.31 5.70 19.90
CA PRO A 67 -6.17 6.46 19.00
C PRO A 67 -5.40 6.87 17.74
N ALA A 68 -5.96 6.55 16.58
CA ALA A 68 -5.43 6.98 15.31
C ALA A 68 -5.57 8.51 15.16
N ASP A 69 -4.68 9.12 14.37
CA ASP A 69 -4.79 10.53 14.03
C ASP A 69 -6.02 10.77 13.15
N ARG A 70 -6.94 11.62 13.61
CA ARG A 70 -8.24 11.85 12.96
C ARG A 70 -8.09 12.46 11.56
N LEU A 71 -7.16 13.40 11.39
CA LEU A 71 -6.94 14.07 10.10
C LEU A 71 -6.37 13.08 9.10
N MET A 72 -5.32 12.35 9.47
CA MET A 72 -4.70 11.35 8.60
C MET A 72 -5.68 10.21 8.27
N THR A 73 -6.49 9.76 9.22
CA THR A 73 -7.54 8.76 8.98
C THR A 73 -8.60 9.29 8.02
N GLY A 74 -9.03 10.55 8.17
CA GLY A 74 -9.96 11.20 7.24
C GLY A 74 -9.41 11.28 5.82
N LEU A 75 -8.14 11.63 5.66
CA LEU A 75 -7.46 11.62 4.36
C LEU A 75 -7.40 10.22 3.75
N CYS A 76 -7.15 9.17 4.56
CA CYS A 76 -7.22 7.79 4.10
C CYS A 76 -8.64 7.40 3.66
N ALA A 77 -9.67 7.81 4.40
CA ALA A 77 -11.06 7.52 4.03
C ALA A 77 -11.47 8.20 2.71
N ILE A 78 -11.02 9.44 2.48
CA ILE A 78 -11.26 10.16 1.22
C ILE A 78 -10.60 9.42 0.04
N VAL A 79 -9.37 8.96 0.19
CA VAL A 79 -8.63 8.30 -0.90
C VAL A 79 -9.04 6.84 -1.09
N ALA A 80 -9.75 6.23 -0.15
CA ALA A 80 -10.18 4.83 -0.26
C ALA A 80 -11.08 4.57 -1.47
N ILE A 81 -11.98 5.51 -1.81
CA ILE A 81 -12.85 5.38 -2.99
C ILE A 81 -12.04 5.40 -4.28
N PRO A 82 -11.23 6.44 -4.57
CA PRO A 82 -10.40 6.42 -5.77
C PRO A 82 -9.40 5.25 -5.81
N ALA A 83 -8.86 4.83 -4.67
CA ALA A 83 -8.01 3.63 -4.61
C ALA A 83 -8.79 2.36 -5.02
N ALA A 84 -10.04 2.20 -4.56
CA ALA A 84 -10.88 1.08 -4.97
C ALA A 84 -11.19 1.12 -6.48
N VAL A 85 -11.48 2.30 -7.04
CA VAL A 85 -11.68 2.46 -8.49
C VAL A 85 -10.43 2.04 -9.26
N LEU A 86 -9.24 2.50 -8.85
CA LEU A 86 -7.98 2.09 -9.45
C LEU A 86 -7.80 0.56 -9.39
N VAL A 87 -7.94 -0.03 -8.20
CA VAL A 87 -7.77 -1.48 -8.01
C VAL A 87 -8.73 -2.28 -8.89
N ILE A 88 -10.02 -1.93 -8.90
CA ILE A 88 -11.02 -2.63 -9.70
C ILE A 88 -10.70 -2.51 -11.19
N SER A 89 -10.37 -1.31 -11.69
CA SER A 89 -10.04 -1.11 -13.09
C SER A 89 -8.82 -1.91 -13.53
N GLN A 90 -7.77 -1.95 -12.70
CA GLN A 90 -6.57 -2.72 -13.00
C GLN A 90 -6.83 -4.23 -12.99
N LEU A 91 -7.59 -4.73 -12.00
CA LEU A 91 -7.98 -6.16 -11.97
C LEU A 91 -8.89 -6.54 -13.12
N GLN A 92 -9.77 -5.65 -13.59
CA GLN A 92 -10.57 -5.88 -14.79
C GLN A 92 -9.68 -6.04 -16.03
N LEU A 93 -8.68 -5.16 -16.22
CA LEU A 93 -7.72 -5.28 -17.31
C LEU A 93 -6.93 -6.59 -17.25
N GLU A 94 -6.51 -7.00 -16.06
CA GLU A 94 -5.83 -8.29 -15.86
C GLU A 94 -6.70 -9.47 -16.25
N LEU A 95 -7.98 -9.49 -15.82
CA LEU A 95 -8.90 -10.61 -16.06
C LEU A 95 -9.40 -10.68 -17.50
N THR A 96 -9.68 -9.53 -18.12
CA THR A 96 -10.18 -9.50 -19.51
C THR A 96 -9.08 -9.78 -20.53
N GLY A 97 -7.84 -9.59 -20.13
CA GLY A 97 -6.68 -9.68 -20.99
C GLY A 97 -6.56 -8.48 -21.95
N VAL A 98 -5.35 -8.12 -22.26
CA VAL A 98 -5.04 -7.08 -23.25
C VAL A 98 -3.98 -7.63 -24.21
N PRO A 99 -4.37 -8.48 -25.18
CA PRO A 99 -3.40 -9.17 -26.04
C PRO A 99 -2.46 -8.25 -26.79
N ALA A 100 -2.87 -7.00 -27.05
CA ALA A 100 -2.04 -5.98 -27.72
C ALA A 100 -1.01 -5.33 -26.78
N ASP A 101 -1.13 -5.51 -25.47
CA ASP A 101 -0.19 -4.96 -24.48
C ASP A 101 0.79 -6.04 -24.00
N PRO A 102 2.08 -5.94 -24.36
CA PRO A 102 3.09 -6.90 -23.92
C PRO A 102 3.25 -6.97 -22.39
N HIS A 103 2.84 -5.92 -21.66
CA HIS A 103 2.93 -5.86 -20.21
C HIS A 103 1.86 -6.72 -19.51
N TRP A 104 0.76 -7.05 -20.19
CA TRP A 104 -0.28 -7.91 -19.61
C TRP A 104 0.25 -9.27 -19.16
N GLN A 105 1.06 -9.93 -19.99
CA GLN A 105 1.68 -11.21 -19.63
C GLN A 105 2.68 -11.12 -18.45
N GLY A 106 3.15 -9.92 -18.14
CA GLY A 106 4.03 -9.63 -17.01
C GLY A 106 3.31 -9.31 -15.70
N LEU A 107 1.99 -9.54 -15.59
CA LEU A 107 1.18 -9.21 -14.41
C LEU A 107 1.17 -7.72 -14.06
N HIS A 108 1.39 -6.85 -15.04
CA HIS A 108 1.51 -5.42 -14.82
C HIS A 108 0.27 -4.84 -14.11
N TYR A 109 -0.90 -5.18 -14.57
CA TYR A 109 -2.16 -4.67 -14.01
C TYR A 109 -2.42 -5.21 -12.61
N ASN A 110 -2.08 -6.47 -12.34
CA ASN A 110 -2.15 -7.02 -10.98
C ASN A 110 -1.21 -6.28 -10.03
N ILE A 111 0.04 -6.01 -10.47
CA ILE A 111 1.01 -5.24 -9.68
C ILE A 111 0.51 -3.82 -9.42
N MET A 112 -0.13 -3.16 -10.39
CA MET A 112 -0.72 -1.83 -10.21
C MET A 112 -1.88 -1.84 -9.21
N ALA A 113 -2.72 -2.88 -9.22
CA ALA A 113 -3.77 -3.06 -8.23
C ALA A 113 -3.18 -3.25 -6.81
N GLU A 114 -2.17 -4.11 -6.67
CA GLU A 114 -1.45 -4.30 -5.39
C GLU A 114 -0.82 -2.99 -4.91
N PHE A 115 -0.27 -2.20 -5.81
CA PHE A 115 0.34 -0.92 -5.47
C PHE A 115 -0.69 0.04 -4.85
N GLY A 116 -1.90 0.12 -5.41
CA GLY A 116 -3.01 0.92 -4.87
C GLY A 116 -3.44 0.46 -3.47
N LEU A 117 -3.61 -0.85 -3.29
CA LEU A 117 -3.95 -1.45 -1.98
C LEU A 117 -2.83 -1.21 -0.95
N HIS A 118 -1.58 -1.37 -1.37
CA HIS A 118 -0.43 -1.19 -0.49
C HIS A 118 -0.29 0.27 -0.05
N ALA A 119 -0.47 1.23 -0.95
CA ALA A 119 -0.44 2.64 -0.61
C ALA A 119 -1.53 3.01 0.44
N LEU A 120 -2.74 2.47 0.28
CA LEU A 120 -3.82 2.65 1.26
C LEU A 120 -3.48 2.01 2.62
N LEU A 121 -2.96 0.80 2.63
CA LEU A 121 -2.51 0.12 3.85
C LEU A 121 -1.43 0.94 4.58
N LEU A 122 -0.43 1.42 3.85
CA LEU A 122 0.63 2.27 4.41
C LEU A 122 0.07 3.57 4.99
N GLY A 123 -0.92 4.17 4.31
CA GLY A 123 -1.65 5.31 4.83
C GLY A 123 -2.32 5.00 6.16
N LEU A 124 -3.07 3.91 6.25
CA LEU A 124 -3.73 3.49 7.50
C LEU A 124 -2.74 3.21 8.64
N ILE A 125 -1.62 2.54 8.34
CA ILE A 125 -0.54 2.33 9.32
C ILE A 125 0.09 3.67 9.73
N GLY A 126 0.31 4.58 8.79
CA GLY A 126 0.82 5.92 9.04
C GLY A 126 -0.12 6.76 9.92
N ALA A 127 -1.43 6.63 9.73
CA ALA A 127 -2.44 7.29 10.57
C ALA A 127 -2.54 6.70 11.98
N SER A 128 -2.09 5.44 12.17
CA SER A 128 -2.11 4.76 13.45
C SER A 128 -1.12 5.38 14.46
N ALA A 129 -1.23 4.98 15.73
CA ALA A 129 -0.27 5.37 16.76
C ALA A 129 0.84 4.32 16.97
N LEU A 130 1.06 3.44 16.01
CA LEU A 130 2.11 2.44 16.07
C LEU A 130 3.49 3.07 16.04
N SER A 131 4.42 2.53 16.81
CA SER A 131 5.81 3.00 16.78
C SER A 131 6.40 2.83 15.38
N GLY A 132 7.01 3.91 14.86
CA GLY A 132 7.54 3.96 13.49
C GLY A 132 6.52 4.35 12.41
N TRP A 133 5.31 4.77 12.77
CA TRP A 133 4.24 5.20 11.87
C TRP A 133 4.69 6.22 10.82
N ARG A 134 5.60 7.11 11.18
CA ARG A 134 6.13 8.16 10.29
C ARG A 134 6.75 7.58 9.02
N TYR A 135 7.47 6.46 9.14
CA TYR A 135 8.04 5.78 7.98
C TYR A 135 6.95 5.32 7.00
N SER A 136 5.87 4.71 7.51
CA SER A 136 4.74 4.29 6.67
C SER A 136 4.02 5.48 6.04
N ALA A 137 3.89 6.62 6.75
CA ALA A 137 3.31 7.82 6.19
C ALA A 137 4.13 8.39 5.03
N TRP A 138 5.46 8.45 5.17
CA TRP A 138 6.35 8.85 4.08
C TRP A 138 6.27 7.89 2.89
N SER A 139 6.29 6.58 3.15
CA SER A 139 6.20 5.56 2.09
C SER A 139 4.88 5.68 1.33
N ALA A 140 3.74 5.83 2.02
CA ALA A 140 2.44 6.03 1.38
C ALA A 140 2.43 7.26 0.48
N SER A 141 2.90 8.40 1.01
CA SER A 141 2.93 9.66 0.25
C SER A 141 3.84 9.54 -0.99
N PHE A 142 5.01 8.93 -0.84
CA PHE A 142 5.93 8.75 -1.95
C PHE A 142 5.35 7.84 -3.04
N MET A 143 4.76 6.70 -2.65
CA MET A 143 4.13 5.78 -3.60
C MET A 143 3.01 6.45 -4.37
N VAL A 144 2.10 7.13 -3.68
CA VAL A 144 0.97 7.81 -4.33
C VAL A 144 1.44 8.95 -5.24
N ALA A 145 2.47 9.71 -4.82
CA ALA A 145 3.03 10.78 -5.67
C ALA A 145 3.69 10.22 -6.94
N LEU A 146 4.45 9.11 -6.83
CA LEU A 146 5.06 8.47 -8.00
C LEU A 146 4.01 7.96 -8.99
N LEU A 147 2.95 7.31 -8.49
CA LEU A 147 1.85 6.84 -9.34
C LEU A 147 1.13 8.03 -10.00
N GLY A 148 0.90 9.10 -9.25
CA GLY A 148 0.32 10.33 -9.78
C GLY A 148 1.17 10.97 -10.87
N MET A 149 2.49 10.98 -10.71
CA MET A 149 3.42 11.43 -11.75
C MET A 149 3.33 10.55 -13.00
N GLY A 150 3.24 9.23 -12.83
CA GLY A 150 3.05 8.29 -13.94
C GLY A 150 1.80 8.62 -14.75
N PHE A 151 0.66 8.92 -14.09
CA PHE A 151 -0.59 9.29 -14.77
C PHE A 151 -0.52 10.64 -15.50
N ILE A 152 0.33 11.56 -15.04
CA ILE A 152 0.54 12.84 -15.73
C ILE A 152 1.46 12.66 -16.95
N VAL A 153 2.53 11.89 -16.79
CA VAL A 153 3.55 11.72 -17.84
C VAL A 153 3.05 10.79 -18.96
N TYR A 154 2.24 9.79 -18.59
CA TYR A 154 1.73 8.77 -19.50
C TYR A 154 0.20 8.69 -19.47
N PRO A 155 -0.51 9.78 -19.86
CA PRO A 155 -1.97 9.86 -19.72
C PRO A 155 -2.73 8.87 -20.61
N ASP A 156 -2.14 8.50 -21.74
CA ASP A 156 -2.77 7.68 -22.79
C ASP A 156 -2.46 6.18 -22.62
N LEU A 157 -1.65 5.79 -21.64
CA LEU A 157 -1.40 4.38 -21.37
C LEU A 157 -2.65 3.70 -20.85
N LEU A 158 -2.86 2.48 -21.32
CA LEU A 158 -3.93 1.62 -20.83
C LEU A 158 -3.76 1.42 -19.31
N GLY A 159 -4.82 1.64 -18.54
CA GLY A 159 -4.74 1.64 -17.07
C GLY A 159 -4.39 2.98 -16.44
N SER A 160 -4.00 4.01 -17.21
CA SER A 160 -3.88 5.38 -16.72
C SER A 160 -5.27 6.00 -16.52
N HIS A 161 -5.45 6.73 -15.41
CA HIS A 161 -6.66 7.53 -15.18
C HIS A 161 -6.47 9.01 -15.60
N GLY A 162 -5.34 9.32 -16.22
CA GLY A 162 -5.04 10.63 -16.79
C GLY A 162 -4.53 11.67 -15.80
N PRO A 163 -4.21 12.88 -16.30
CA PRO A 163 -3.45 13.89 -15.56
C PRO A 163 -4.23 14.50 -14.39
N VAL A 164 -5.56 14.58 -14.48
CA VAL A 164 -6.38 15.11 -13.37
C VAL A 164 -6.29 14.21 -12.14
N TRP A 165 -6.38 12.90 -12.34
CA TRP A 165 -6.16 11.93 -11.28
C TRP A 165 -4.74 11.99 -10.74
N GLY A 166 -3.76 12.08 -11.63
CA GLY A 166 -2.35 12.22 -11.25
C GLY A 166 -2.13 13.44 -10.35
N ALA A 167 -2.68 14.60 -10.71
CA ALA A 167 -2.59 15.82 -9.92
C ALA A 167 -3.28 15.68 -8.55
N ALA A 168 -4.48 15.07 -8.51
CA ALA A 168 -5.19 14.82 -7.26
C ALA A 168 -4.42 13.87 -6.33
N MET A 169 -3.75 12.85 -6.87
CA MET A 169 -2.90 11.95 -6.10
C MET A 169 -1.69 12.66 -5.50
N ILE A 170 -1.01 13.51 -6.26
CA ILE A 170 0.12 14.30 -5.78
C ILE A 170 -0.34 15.27 -4.68
N LEU A 171 -1.46 15.94 -4.88
CA LEU A 171 -2.04 16.84 -3.87
C LEU A 171 -2.34 16.06 -2.57
N TRP A 172 -3.00 14.90 -2.67
CA TRP A 172 -3.26 14.05 -1.52
C TRP A 172 -1.96 13.66 -0.80
N ALA A 173 -0.93 13.25 -1.54
CA ALA A 173 0.36 12.86 -0.97
C ALA A 173 1.01 13.99 -0.17
N VAL A 174 0.97 15.22 -0.69
CA VAL A 174 1.47 16.41 -0.01
C VAL A 174 0.66 16.71 1.25
N LEU A 175 -0.67 16.68 1.17
CA LEU A 175 -1.55 16.92 2.31
C LEU A 175 -1.35 15.88 3.41
N TYR A 176 -1.26 14.59 3.03
CA TYR A 176 -1.06 13.51 3.97
C TYR A 176 0.29 13.59 4.67
N LEU A 177 1.36 13.88 3.94
CA LEU A 177 2.69 14.07 4.48
C LEU A 177 2.75 15.28 5.44
N THR A 178 2.14 16.40 5.05
CA THR A 178 2.07 17.62 5.87
C THR A 178 1.32 17.36 7.17
N ALA A 179 0.19 16.63 7.12
CA ALA A 179 -0.54 16.23 8.32
C ALA A 179 0.33 15.38 9.25
N GLY A 180 1.05 14.39 8.70
CA GLY A 180 1.97 13.55 9.44
C GLY A 180 3.10 14.34 10.11
N GLU A 181 3.75 15.24 9.39
CA GLU A 181 4.84 16.06 9.95
C GLU A 181 4.33 17.05 11.02
N THR A 182 3.14 17.59 10.83
CA THR A 182 2.50 18.44 11.85
C THR A 182 2.20 17.66 13.12
N ARG A 183 1.67 16.43 13.00
CA ARG A 183 1.48 15.51 14.12
C ARG A 183 2.79 15.22 14.84
N HIS A 184 3.85 14.91 14.08
CA HIS A 184 5.16 14.62 14.65
C HIS A 184 5.71 15.78 15.48
N ARG A 185 5.64 17.01 14.97
CA ARG A 185 6.07 18.23 15.69
C ARG A 185 5.30 18.42 17.01
N ARG A 186 3.97 18.25 17.00
CA ARG A 186 3.15 18.36 18.22
C ARG A 186 3.55 17.36 19.29
N GLN A 187 3.90 16.12 18.90
CA GLN A 187 4.31 15.07 19.84
C GLN A 187 5.67 15.32 20.51
N HIS A 188 6.51 16.19 19.94
CA HIS A 188 7.82 16.56 20.51
C HIS A 188 7.83 17.89 21.26
N GLN A 189 6.72 18.63 21.24
CA GLN A 189 6.56 19.90 21.95
C GLN A 189 5.77 19.76 23.27
N SER A 190 5.13 18.61 23.47
CA SER A 190 4.40 18.23 24.70
C SER A 190 5.29 17.40 25.62
#